data_b6d175bd2404e9ba66b502f71b9df3d0
#
_entry.id   b6d175bd2404e9ba66b502f71b9df3d0
#
_cell.length_a   1.000
_cell.length_b   1.000
_cell.length_c   1.000
_cell.angle_alpha   90.00
_cell.angle_beta   90.00
_cell.angle_gamma   90.00
#
_symmetry.space_group_name_H-M   'P 1'
#
loop_
_entity.id
_entity.type
_entity.pdbx_description
1 polymer ?
#
loop_
_entity_poly.entity_id
_entity_poly.type
_entity_poly.pdbx_seq_one_letter_code
_entity_poly.pdbx_strand_id
1 'polypeptide(L)'
;MSNRQRIVTEEELEKALDWLRDSAHEMGRCKERLVKSQKMTDHTEAILTLKSEQSSDTKRRADARAGARYLECIVEETGAGGEIEKMKALREGGAP
;
A
#
# COMPACT_ATOMS: atom_id res chain seq x y z
N MET A 1 -22.43 -34.62 19.11
CA MET A 1 -21.99 -34.37 18.77
C MET A 1 -21.52 -34.00 18.05
N SER A 2 -21.21 -34.14 18.27
CA SER A 2 -20.67 -33.92 17.67
C SER A 2 -20.02 -33.62 17.01
N ASN A 3 -19.79 -33.65 16.80
CA ASN A 3 -19.05 -33.42 16.12
C ASN A 3 -18.79 -32.74 15.45
N ARG A 4 -19.45 -32.52 15.70
CA ARG A 4 -19.26 -31.87 15.31
C ARG A 4 -18.38 -31.31 15.04
N GLN A 5 -18.16 -31.61 15.36
CA GLN A 5 -16.90 -31.10 15.28
C GLN A 5 -16.28 -31.49 14.01
N ARG A 6 -15.95 -30.54 13.26
CA ARG A 6 -15.42 -30.76 11.97
C ARG A 6 -13.97 -31.16 12.04
N ILE A 7 -13.61 -32.23 11.45
CA ILE A 7 -12.22 -32.65 11.37
C ILE A 7 -11.62 -31.99 10.14
N VAL A 8 -10.59 -31.20 10.36
CA VAL A 8 -9.89 -30.54 9.28
C VAL A 8 -8.94 -31.54 8.64
N THR A 9 -9.03 -31.72 7.33
CA THR A 9 -8.13 -32.63 6.62
C THR A 9 -6.76 -31.98 6.45
N GLU A 10 -5.74 -32.80 6.19
CA GLU A 10 -4.39 -32.29 5.92
C GLU A 10 -4.40 -31.34 4.74
N GLU A 11 -5.18 -31.67 3.70
CA GLU A 11 -5.33 -30.86 2.52
C GLU A 11 -5.88 -29.48 2.83
N GLU A 12 -6.92 -29.43 3.67
CA GLU A 12 -7.52 -28.17 4.08
C GLU A 12 -6.55 -27.34 4.92
N LEU A 13 -5.81 -28.01 5.80
CA LEU A 13 -4.80 -27.35 6.62
C LEU A 13 -3.69 -26.76 5.77
N GLU A 14 -3.19 -27.52 4.80
CA GLU A 14 -2.16 -27.05 3.89
C GLU A 14 -2.60 -25.84 3.10
N LYS A 15 -3.84 -25.87 2.60
CA LYS A 15 -4.40 -24.72 1.86
C LYS A 15 -4.48 -23.48 2.74
N ALA A 16 -4.92 -23.66 3.99
CA ALA A 16 -5.01 -22.55 4.92
C ALA A 16 -3.63 -21.95 5.24
N LEU A 17 -2.64 -22.82 5.45
CA LEU A 17 -1.28 -22.38 5.74
C LEU A 17 -0.66 -21.69 4.53
N ASP A 18 -0.88 -22.21 3.33
CA ASP A 18 -0.41 -21.61 2.09
C ASP A 18 -1.03 -20.22 1.90
N TRP A 19 -2.33 -20.12 2.14
CA TRP A 19 -3.01 -18.83 2.03
C TRP A 19 -2.43 -17.81 3.02
N LEU A 20 -2.20 -18.22 4.27
CA LEU A 20 -1.63 -17.33 5.28
C LEU A 20 -0.23 -16.86 4.89
N ARG A 21 0.59 -17.78 4.40
CA ARG A 21 1.95 -17.47 3.97
C ARG A 21 1.94 -16.51 2.76
N ASP A 22 1.13 -16.83 1.76
CA ASP A 22 1.05 -16.04 0.55
C ASP A 22 0.47 -14.66 0.82
N SER A 23 -0.56 -14.56 1.67
CA SER A 23 -1.16 -13.27 2.01
C SER A 23 -0.23 -12.41 2.83
N ALA A 24 0.57 -13.01 3.73
CA ALA A 24 1.57 -12.27 4.50
C ALA A 24 2.65 -11.71 3.58
N HIS A 25 3.09 -12.51 2.62
CA HIS A 25 4.10 -12.10 1.66
C HIS A 25 3.57 -10.96 0.78
N GLU A 26 2.35 -11.10 0.31
CA GLU A 26 1.68 -10.08 -0.50
C GLU A 26 1.49 -8.78 0.29
N MET A 27 1.10 -8.87 1.55
CA MET A 27 0.97 -7.71 2.43
C MET A 27 2.31 -7.00 2.58
N GLY A 28 3.40 -7.77 2.74
CA GLY A 28 4.74 -7.21 2.82
C GLY A 28 5.11 -6.43 1.58
N ARG A 29 4.79 -6.97 0.39
CA ARG A 29 5.05 -6.28 -0.87
C ARG A 29 4.22 -5.02 -1.01
N CYS A 30 2.97 -5.05 -0.60
CA CYS A 30 2.10 -3.87 -0.64
C CYS A 30 2.61 -2.77 0.28
N LYS A 31 3.05 -3.12 1.48
CA LYS A 31 3.63 -2.16 2.42
C LYS A 31 4.93 -1.55 1.90
N GLU A 32 5.76 -2.38 1.29
CA GLU A 32 7.00 -1.91 0.68
C GLU A 32 6.71 -0.94 -0.46
N ARG A 33 5.74 -1.26 -1.29
CA ARG A 33 5.29 -0.39 -2.38
C ARG A 33 4.80 0.95 -1.85
N LEU A 34 4.02 0.94 -0.76
CA LEU A 34 3.53 2.17 -0.14
C LEU A 34 4.67 3.03 0.35
N VAL A 35 5.64 2.45 1.06
CA VAL A 35 6.80 3.19 1.57
C VAL A 35 7.60 3.79 0.41
N LYS A 36 7.82 3.03 -0.64
CA LYS A 36 8.53 3.53 -1.83
C LYS A 36 7.77 4.68 -2.48
N SER A 37 6.44 4.56 -2.57
CA SER A 37 5.60 5.61 -3.16
C SER A 37 5.65 6.88 -2.33
N GLN A 38 5.62 6.77 -1.00
CA GLN A 38 5.72 7.92 -0.11
C GLN A 38 7.05 8.63 -0.25
N LYS A 39 8.13 7.86 -0.31
CA LYS A 39 9.47 8.43 -0.51
C LYS A 39 9.61 9.09 -1.86
N MET A 40 9.00 8.51 -2.89
CA MET A 40 9.02 9.09 -4.23
C MET A 40 8.23 10.40 -4.26
N THR A 41 7.11 10.46 -3.56
CA THR A 41 6.32 11.70 -3.45
C THR A 41 7.13 12.80 -2.80
N ASP A 42 7.79 12.51 -1.68
CA ASP A 42 8.61 13.47 -0.96
C ASP A 42 9.80 13.94 -1.80
N HIS A 43 10.44 13.01 -2.47
CA HIS A 43 11.57 13.30 -3.34
C HIS A 43 11.16 14.19 -4.52
N THR A 44 10.03 13.87 -5.14
CA THR A 44 9.48 14.65 -6.26
C THR A 44 9.13 16.06 -5.80
N GLU A 45 8.49 16.20 -4.64
CA GLU A 45 8.17 17.52 -4.09
C GLU A 45 9.44 18.33 -3.87
N ALA A 46 10.47 17.71 -3.30
CA ALA A 46 11.74 18.39 -3.05
C ALA A 46 12.39 18.87 -4.33
N ILE A 47 12.45 18.01 -5.35
CA ILE A 47 13.05 18.39 -6.64
C ILE A 47 12.26 19.51 -7.31
N LEU A 48 10.94 19.41 -7.34
CA LEU A 48 10.10 20.41 -7.96
C LEU A 48 10.17 21.75 -7.22
N THR A 49 10.28 21.69 -5.89
CA THR A 49 10.45 22.88 -5.06
C THR A 49 11.76 23.59 -5.41
N LEU A 50 12.85 22.83 -5.58
CA LEU A 50 14.14 23.39 -5.96
C LEU A 50 14.13 23.99 -7.37
N LYS A 51 13.36 23.42 -8.28
CA LYS A 51 13.26 23.89 -9.65
C LYS A 51 12.29 25.04 -9.84
N SER A 52 11.47 25.32 -8.85
CA SER A 52 10.48 26.39 -8.95
C SER A 52 11.16 27.75 -9.01
N GLU A 53 10.61 28.64 -9.84
CA GLU A 53 11.10 29.99 -9.99
C GLU A 53 10.39 30.97 -9.07
N GLN A 54 9.51 30.48 -8.19
CA GLN A 54 8.80 31.32 -7.24
C GLN A 54 9.76 31.91 -6.21
N SER A 55 9.37 33.07 -5.66
CA SER A 55 10.26 33.86 -4.81
C SER A 55 10.33 33.44 -3.35
N SER A 56 9.37 32.68 -2.86
CA SER A 56 9.36 32.24 -1.46
C SER A 56 9.25 30.73 -1.36
N ASP A 57 9.70 30.17 -0.24
CA ASP A 57 9.63 28.72 -0.02
C ASP A 57 8.19 28.23 -0.02
N THR A 58 7.28 28.98 0.55
CA THR A 58 5.86 28.62 0.55
C THR A 58 5.31 28.55 -0.85
N LYS A 59 5.63 29.53 -1.70
CA LYS A 59 5.18 29.57 -3.10
C LYS A 59 5.83 28.47 -3.90
N ARG A 60 7.10 28.18 -3.67
CA ARG A 60 7.83 27.10 -4.37
C ARG A 60 7.20 25.74 -4.06
N ARG A 61 6.85 25.52 -2.81
CA ARG A 61 6.22 24.26 -2.41
C ARG A 61 4.81 24.14 -3.00
N ALA A 62 4.06 25.23 -2.99
CA ALA A 62 2.73 25.25 -3.61
C ALA A 62 2.81 24.97 -5.11
N ASP A 63 3.80 25.56 -5.79
CA ASP A 63 4.04 25.33 -7.21
C ASP A 63 4.37 23.86 -7.47
N ALA A 64 5.24 23.28 -6.66
CA ALA A 64 5.62 21.87 -6.78
C ALA A 64 4.41 20.94 -6.64
N ARG A 65 3.55 21.21 -5.66
CA ARG A 65 2.37 20.38 -5.40
C ARG A 65 1.28 20.54 -6.46
N ALA A 66 1.28 21.64 -7.17
CA ALA A 66 0.33 21.85 -8.26
C ALA A 66 0.76 21.15 -9.55
N GLY A 67 1.99 20.66 -9.63
CA GLY A 67 2.52 20.03 -10.82
C GLY A 67 1.93 18.65 -11.09
N ALA A 68 1.80 18.30 -12.37
CA ALA A 68 1.26 17.01 -12.77
C ALA A 68 2.07 15.84 -12.23
N ARG A 69 3.39 16.00 -12.17
CA ARG A 69 4.30 14.95 -11.66
C ARG A 69 4.01 14.61 -10.20
N TYR A 70 3.78 15.63 -9.38
CA TYR A 70 3.44 15.44 -7.98
C TYR A 70 2.08 14.74 -7.85
N LEU A 71 1.10 15.13 -8.66
CA LEU A 71 -0.23 14.51 -8.66
C LEU A 71 -0.15 13.03 -9.05
N GLU A 72 0.69 12.68 -10.00
CA GLU A 72 0.93 11.28 -10.36
C GLU A 72 1.45 10.47 -9.17
N CYS A 73 2.37 11.05 -8.41
CA CYS A 73 2.90 10.41 -7.20
C CYS A 73 1.82 10.19 -6.15
N ILE A 74 0.96 11.18 -5.95
CA ILE A 74 -0.16 11.08 -4.99
C ILE A 74 -1.13 9.98 -5.40
N VAL A 75 -1.45 9.88 -6.67
CA VAL A 75 -2.33 8.82 -7.18
C VAL A 75 -1.72 7.44 -6.92
N GLU A 76 -0.44 7.29 -7.18
CA GLU A 76 0.27 6.03 -6.94
C GLU A 76 0.29 5.67 -5.45
N GLU A 77 0.58 6.64 -4.59
CA GLU A 77 0.60 6.46 -3.14
C GLU A 77 -0.79 6.06 -2.62
N THR A 78 -1.83 6.73 -3.09
CA THR A 78 -3.21 6.45 -2.71
C THR A 78 -3.60 5.03 -3.13
N GLY A 79 -3.22 4.63 -4.35
CA GLY A 79 -3.45 3.28 -4.84
C GLY A 79 -2.77 2.22 -3.99
N ALA A 80 -1.52 2.45 -3.62
CA ALA A 80 -0.77 1.53 -2.78
C ALA A 80 -1.38 1.39 -1.40
N GLY A 81 -1.82 2.51 -0.80
CA GLY A 81 -2.51 2.50 0.49
C GLY A 81 -3.83 1.76 0.43
N GLY A 82 -4.57 1.95 -0.67
CA GLY A 82 -5.84 1.26 -0.90
C GLY A 82 -5.68 -0.25 -0.98
N GLU A 83 -4.61 -0.72 -1.60
CA GLU A 83 -4.34 -2.15 -1.68
C GLU A 83 -4.09 -2.76 -0.31
N ILE A 84 -3.38 -2.06 0.56
CA ILE A 84 -3.14 -2.52 1.93
C ILE A 84 -4.46 -2.64 2.69
N GLU A 85 -5.33 -1.64 2.59
CA GLU A 85 -6.63 -1.68 3.26
C GLU A 85 -7.48 -2.83 2.75
N LYS A 86 -7.45 -3.09 1.46
CA LYS A 86 -8.16 -4.20 0.85
C LYS A 86 -7.67 -5.53 1.39
N MET A 87 -6.37 -5.71 1.51
CA MET A 87 -5.79 -6.93 2.04
C MET A 87 -6.10 -7.13 3.52
N LYS A 88 -6.09 -6.04 4.30
CA LYS A 88 -6.47 -6.10 5.70
C LYS A 88 -7.92 -6.56 5.85
N ALA A 89 -8.81 -6.02 5.04
CA ALA A 89 -10.21 -6.40 5.05
C ALA A 89 -10.40 -7.88 4.73
N LEU A 90 -9.66 -8.40 3.75
CA LEU A 90 -9.70 -9.80 3.39
C LEU A 90 -9.23 -10.70 4.53
N ARG A 91 -8.17 -10.31 5.21
CA ARG A 91 -7.64 -11.08 6.34
C ARG A 91 -8.58 -11.06 7.54
N GLU A 92 -9.19 -9.91 7.81
CA GLU A 92 -10.15 -9.76 8.91
C GLU A 92 -11.46 -10.46 8.61
N GLY A 93 -11.83 -10.53 7.34
CA GLY A 93 -13.04 -11.21 6.89
C GLY A 93 -12.92 -12.72 6.88
N GLY A 94 -11.80 -13.23 7.32
CA GLY A 94 -11.63 -14.66 7.43
C GLY A 94 -11.30 -15.28 6.11
N ALA A 95 -10.38 -15.23 5.63
CA ALA A 95 -9.78 -15.87 4.51
C ALA A 95 -10.58 -16.89 3.76
N PRO A 96 -10.31 -17.14 2.55
CA PRO A 96 -10.92 -18.18 1.76
C PRO A 96 -10.70 -19.58 2.32
#